data_6b99530582dbad5e0e4ad0ac465d3dee
#
_entry.id   6b99530582dbad5e0e4ad0ac465d3dee
#
_cell.length_a   1.000
_cell.length_b   1.000
_cell.length_c   1.000
_cell.angle_alpha   90.00
_cell.angle_beta   90.00
_cell.angle_gamma   90.00
#
_symmetry.space_group_name_H-M   'P 1'
#
loop_
_entity.id
_entity.type
_entity.pdbx_description
1 polymer ?
#
loop_
_entity_poly.entity_id
_entity_poly.type
_entity_poly.pdbx_seq_one_letter_code
_entity_poly.pdbx_strand_id
1 'polypeptide(L)'
;MRMAGHNEPPTGRLRAHPVQEVGTTASVGLQSIGVGVTRGDYLLHVPEVYQATSPAPLMLWLHGAGGRARDFLSPELKSQAEAAGMLLLVPTSKEYTWDVIVGRGRYGPDVAAIDRVLESTFNRYAIDPRRVAVAGFSDGASYALSLGITNGNLFTHVLAFSPGFMTPSERRGTPRVFVSHGTRDEVLPIDRCSRRIVPQLERAGYDIRYREFEGGHAVPPDVAREAMGWFAAPV
;
A
#
# COMPACT_ATOMS: atom_id res chain seq x y z
N MET A 1 -18.92 0.47 38.15
CA MET A 1 -18.24 1.72 37.79
C MET A 1 -16.87 1.35 37.22
N ARG A 2 -16.71 1.28 35.93
CA ARG A 2 -15.45 1.03 35.21
C ARG A 2 -15.49 1.88 33.95
N MET A 3 -14.76 2.89 34.06
CA MET A 3 -13.56 3.36 33.36
C MET A 3 -13.72 3.29 31.85
N ALA A 4 -13.97 4.44 31.29
CA ALA A 4 -13.77 4.75 29.89
C ALA A 4 -12.33 4.36 29.51
N GLY A 5 -12.21 3.39 28.62
CA GLY A 5 -10.95 3.15 27.94
C GLY A 5 -10.52 4.44 27.24
N HIS A 6 -9.37 4.95 27.55
CA HIS A 6 -8.73 6.02 26.82
C HIS A 6 -8.56 5.52 25.39
N ASN A 7 -9.39 6.05 24.49
CA ASN A 7 -9.19 5.89 23.06
C ASN A 7 -7.95 6.71 22.70
N GLU A 8 -6.77 6.11 22.82
CA GLU A 8 -5.58 6.71 22.23
C GLU A 8 -5.85 6.92 20.74
N PRO A 9 -5.48 8.07 20.19
CA PRO A 9 -5.67 8.31 18.76
C PRO A 9 -4.93 7.23 17.95
N PRO A 10 -5.48 6.77 16.84
CA PRO A 10 -4.85 5.76 16.01
C PRO A 10 -3.41 6.16 15.65
N THR A 11 -2.46 5.28 15.90
CA THR A 11 -1.02 5.54 15.72
C THR A 11 -0.50 5.18 14.33
N GLY A 12 -1.37 4.77 13.38
CA GLY A 12 -0.94 4.23 12.10
C GLY A 12 -0.40 2.80 12.16
N ARG A 13 -0.38 2.17 13.35
CA ARG A 13 0.10 0.80 13.53
C ARG A 13 -0.92 -0.23 13.07
N LEU A 14 -0.42 -1.19 12.29
CA LEU A 14 -1.14 -2.39 11.90
C LEU A 14 -0.74 -3.55 12.82
N ARG A 15 -1.70 -4.42 13.13
CA ARG A 15 -1.53 -5.61 13.98
C ARG A 15 -1.55 -6.90 13.16
N ALA A 16 -2.17 -6.84 11.98
CA ALA A 16 -2.28 -7.97 11.07
C ALA A 16 -0.91 -8.39 10.56
N HIS A 17 -0.62 -9.68 10.60
CA HIS A 17 0.60 -10.29 10.05
C HIS A 17 0.26 -11.61 9.37
N PRO A 18 1.03 -12.03 8.33
CA PRO A 18 0.88 -13.34 7.72
C PRO A 18 0.95 -14.46 8.74
N VAL A 19 0.04 -15.42 8.64
CA VAL A 19 0.01 -16.62 9.49
C VAL A 19 0.67 -17.81 8.78
N GLN A 20 1.19 -18.77 9.56
CA GLN A 20 1.90 -19.92 8.99
C GLN A 20 0.97 -20.98 8.40
N GLU A 21 -0.25 -21.10 8.93
CA GLU A 21 -1.24 -22.08 8.47
C GLU A 21 -2.50 -21.35 7.99
N VAL A 22 -2.88 -21.59 6.76
CA VAL A 22 -4.11 -21.07 6.15
C VAL A 22 -5.02 -22.22 5.71
N GLY A 23 -6.33 -21.97 5.64
CA GLY A 23 -7.28 -22.93 5.13
C GLY A 23 -6.99 -23.31 3.67
N THR A 24 -7.31 -24.54 3.30
CA THR A 24 -7.02 -25.11 1.96
C THR A 24 -7.93 -24.60 0.84
N THR A 25 -9.02 -23.92 1.16
CA THR A 25 -10.02 -23.43 0.19
C THR A 25 -9.87 -21.92 -0.05
N ALA A 26 -8.96 -21.56 -0.93
CA ALA A 26 -8.78 -20.18 -1.34
C ALA A 26 -9.36 -19.96 -2.74
N SER A 27 -10.30 -19.03 -2.89
CA SER A 27 -10.86 -18.67 -4.19
C SER A 27 -9.86 -17.79 -4.96
N VAL A 28 -9.67 -18.06 -6.25
CA VAL A 28 -8.90 -17.22 -7.17
C VAL A 28 -9.79 -16.16 -7.84
N GLY A 29 -9.18 -15.23 -8.56
CA GLY A 29 -9.87 -14.16 -9.27
C GLY A 29 -10.24 -12.96 -8.38
N LEU A 30 -11.12 -12.11 -8.88
CA LEU A 30 -11.53 -10.88 -8.20
C LEU A 30 -12.62 -11.14 -7.16
N GLN A 31 -12.37 -10.69 -5.94
CA GLN A 31 -13.29 -10.86 -4.80
C GLN A 31 -13.55 -9.51 -4.12
N SER A 32 -14.76 -9.33 -3.60
CA SER A 32 -15.09 -8.25 -2.67
C SER A 32 -14.91 -8.74 -1.23
N ILE A 33 -14.13 -8.02 -0.44
CA ILE A 33 -13.94 -8.31 0.98
C ILE A 33 -14.78 -7.34 1.79
N GLY A 34 -15.92 -7.82 2.31
CA GLY A 34 -16.79 -7.03 3.19
C GLY A 34 -16.20 -6.90 4.59
N VAL A 35 -15.83 -5.69 4.98
CA VAL A 35 -15.41 -5.37 6.37
C VAL A 35 -16.33 -4.32 7.02
N GLY A 36 -17.59 -4.28 6.61
CA GLY A 36 -18.62 -3.41 7.20
C GLY A 36 -18.40 -1.92 6.90
N VAL A 37 -17.97 -1.58 5.68
CA VAL A 37 -17.69 -0.19 5.27
C VAL A 37 -18.82 0.37 4.43
N THR A 38 -19.16 1.64 4.69
CA THR A 38 -20.32 2.31 4.10
C THR A 38 -20.06 2.93 2.72
N ARG A 39 -18.82 3.09 2.26
CA ARG A 39 -18.50 3.86 1.04
C ARG A 39 -17.88 3.08 -0.11
N GLY A 40 -17.42 1.86 0.08
CA GLY A 40 -16.80 1.15 -1.04
C GLY A 40 -16.40 -0.27 -0.71
N ASP A 41 -16.22 -1.03 -1.77
CA ASP A 41 -15.74 -2.38 -1.70
C ASP A 41 -14.22 -2.35 -1.44
N TYR A 42 -13.75 -3.24 -0.59
CA TYR A 42 -12.36 -3.66 -0.61
C TYR A 42 -12.24 -4.80 -1.60
N LEU A 43 -11.38 -4.66 -2.57
CA LEU A 43 -11.19 -5.64 -3.62
C LEU A 43 -9.88 -6.40 -3.39
N LEU A 44 -9.96 -7.71 -3.52
CA LEU A 44 -8.80 -8.59 -3.56
C LEU A 44 -8.79 -9.32 -4.89
N HIS A 45 -7.71 -9.16 -5.64
CA HIS A 45 -7.44 -9.99 -6.80
C HIS A 45 -6.41 -11.06 -6.40
N VAL A 46 -6.80 -12.31 -6.56
CA VAL A 46 -5.96 -13.49 -6.32
C VAL A 46 -5.62 -14.09 -7.67
N PRO A 47 -4.34 -14.22 -8.04
CA PRO A 47 -3.95 -14.71 -9.35
C PRO A 47 -4.40 -16.16 -9.55
N GLU A 48 -4.71 -16.53 -10.81
CA GLU A 48 -5.17 -17.89 -11.16
C GLU A 48 -4.14 -18.97 -10.85
N VAL A 49 -2.85 -18.60 -10.83
CA VAL A 49 -1.75 -19.52 -10.50
C VAL A 49 -1.54 -19.70 -8.99
N TYR A 50 -2.33 -19.03 -8.14
CA TYR A 50 -2.19 -19.13 -6.70
C TYR A 50 -2.41 -20.56 -6.18
N GLN A 51 -1.54 -20.99 -5.28
CA GLN A 51 -1.65 -22.26 -4.56
C GLN A 51 -1.41 -22.04 -3.07
N ALA A 52 -2.31 -22.54 -2.21
CA ALA A 52 -2.20 -22.39 -0.76
C ALA A 52 -0.94 -23.04 -0.16
N THR A 53 -0.33 -24.00 -0.86
CA THR A 53 0.94 -24.66 -0.47
C THR A 53 2.19 -23.85 -0.82
N SER A 54 2.05 -22.76 -1.59
CA SER A 54 3.17 -21.89 -2.00
C SER A 54 2.86 -20.45 -1.63
N PRO A 55 3.44 -19.91 -0.54
CA PRO A 55 3.18 -18.54 -0.11
C PRO A 55 3.46 -17.52 -1.20
N ALA A 56 2.48 -16.66 -1.49
CA ALA A 56 2.52 -15.69 -2.56
C ALA A 56 2.86 -14.27 -2.07
N PRO A 57 3.43 -13.39 -2.91
CA PRO A 57 3.56 -11.97 -2.60
C PRO A 57 2.20 -11.30 -2.43
N LEU A 58 2.13 -10.26 -1.59
CA LEU A 58 0.96 -9.41 -1.46
C LEU A 58 1.33 -7.95 -1.66
N MET A 59 0.52 -7.23 -2.44
CA MET A 59 0.60 -5.78 -2.54
C MET A 59 -0.72 -5.13 -2.09
N LEU A 60 -0.63 -4.24 -1.11
CA LEU A 60 -1.69 -3.32 -0.72
C LEU A 60 -1.57 -2.06 -1.59
N TRP A 61 -2.58 -1.76 -2.42
CA TRP A 61 -2.58 -0.62 -3.33
C TRP A 61 -3.57 0.47 -2.89
N LEU A 62 -3.06 1.68 -2.63
CA LEU A 62 -3.81 2.81 -2.11
C LEU A 62 -4.07 3.84 -3.23
N HIS A 63 -5.35 4.15 -3.45
CA HIS A 63 -5.79 5.08 -4.51
C HIS A 63 -5.48 6.55 -4.19
N GLY A 64 -5.44 7.41 -5.21
CA GLY A 64 -5.37 8.87 -5.05
C GLY A 64 -6.70 9.48 -4.58
N ALA A 65 -6.72 10.80 -4.36
CA ALA A 65 -7.91 11.53 -3.93
C ALA A 65 -9.12 11.26 -4.85
N GLY A 66 -10.29 11.05 -4.26
CA GLY A 66 -11.54 10.78 -4.97
C GLY A 66 -11.67 9.39 -5.59
N GLY A 67 -10.60 8.58 -5.59
CA GLY A 67 -10.58 7.25 -6.17
C GLY A 67 -11.35 6.22 -5.34
N ARG A 68 -11.60 5.06 -5.95
CA ARG A 68 -12.16 3.87 -5.32
C ARG A 68 -11.39 2.64 -5.77
N ALA A 69 -11.48 1.55 -5.02
CA ALA A 69 -10.77 0.32 -5.34
C ALA A 69 -10.93 -0.13 -6.80
N ARG A 70 -12.15 -0.09 -7.34
CA ARG A 70 -12.45 -0.52 -8.72
C ARG A 70 -11.81 0.36 -9.80
N ASP A 71 -11.57 1.64 -9.51
CA ASP A 71 -11.00 2.59 -10.47
C ASP A 71 -9.51 2.33 -10.70
N PHE A 72 -8.84 1.71 -9.70
CA PHE A 72 -7.40 1.40 -9.71
C PHE A 72 -7.07 -0.03 -10.12
N LEU A 73 -8.04 -0.92 -10.17
CA LEU A 73 -7.88 -2.29 -10.68
C LEU A 73 -7.96 -2.32 -12.21
N SER A 74 -7.04 -1.61 -12.86
CA SER A 74 -6.96 -1.64 -14.33
C SER A 74 -6.60 -3.04 -14.85
N PRO A 75 -6.95 -3.36 -16.11
CA PRO A 75 -6.52 -4.61 -16.75
C PRO A 75 -5.00 -4.80 -16.72
N GLU A 76 -4.23 -3.71 -16.88
CA GLU A 76 -2.76 -3.74 -16.88
C GLU A 76 -2.23 -4.10 -15.49
N LEU A 77 -2.76 -3.50 -14.43
CA LEU A 77 -2.33 -3.80 -13.06
C LEU A 77 -2.65 -5.26 -12.68
N LYS A 78 -3.86 -5.74 -13.06
CA LYS A 78 -4.22 -7.16 -12.88
C LYS A 78 -3.30 -8.09 -13.66
N SER A 79 -3.01 -7.78 -14.92
CA SER A 79 -2.08 -8.58 -15.73
C SER A 79 -0.68 -8.66 -15.13
N GLN A 80 -0.19 -7.56 -14.55
CA GLN A 80 1.10 -7.56 -13.85
C GLN A 80 1.06 -8.40 -12.57
N ALA A 81 -0.03 -8.35 -11.82
CA ALA A 81 -0.24 -9.17 -10.63
C ALA A 81 -0.30 -10.67 -10.97
N GLU A 82 -1.03 -11.04 -12.05
CA GLU A 82 -1.06 -12.40 -12.58
C GLU A 82 0.34 -12.90 -12.96
N ALA A 83 1.07 -12.12 -13.76
CA ALA A 83 2.41 -12.48 -14.20
C ALA A 83 3.41 -12.66 -13.04
N ALA A 84 3.23 -11.91 -11.94
CA ALA A 84 4.04 -11.99 -10.73
C ALA A 84 3.54 -13.05 -9.71
N GLY A 85 2.43 -13.72 -9.96
CA GLY A 85 1.77 -14.61 -8.99
C GLY A 85 1.41 -13.91 -7.68
N MET A 86 1.08 -12.61 -7.73
CA MET A 86 0.95 -11.72 -6.58
C MET A 86 -0.52 -11.39 -6.28
N LEU A 87 -0.91 -11.47 -5.01
CA LEU A 87 -2.20 -10.97 -4.57
C LEU A 87 -2.19 -9.44 -4.55
N LEU A 88 -3.28 -8.83 -5.03
CA LEU A 88 -3.45 -7.39 -5.06
C LEU A 88 -4.65 -6.99 -4.23
N LEU A 89 -4.42 -6.37 -3.09
CA LEU A 89 -5.44 -5.87 -2.17
C LEU A 89 -5.61 -4.37 -2.37
N VAL A 90 -6.82 -3.95 -2.74
CA VAL A 90 -7.14 -2.55 -3.04
C VAL A 90 -8.29 -2.08 -2.16
N PRO A 91 -8.00 -1.40 -1.05
CA PRO A 91 -9.02 -0.79 -0.21
C PRO A 91 -9.54 0.52 -0.81
N THR A 92 -10.74 0.91 -0.40
CA THR A 92 -11.28 2.26 -0.62
C THR A 92 -11.23 3.05 0.69
N SER A 93 -10.77 4.32 0.64
CA SER A 93 -10.80 5.23 1.80
C SER A 93 -12.24 5.48 2.27
N LYS A 94 -12.44 5.74 3.55
CA LYS A 94 -13.77 6.02 4.10
C LYS A 94 -14.33 7.35 3.64
N GLU A 95 -13.46 8.32 3.45
CA GLU A 95 -13.79 9.65 2.97
C GLU A 95 -13.32 9.85 1.52
N TYR A 96 -13.35 11.08 1.02
CA TYR A 96 -12.87 11.43 -0.32
C TYR A 96 -11.40 11.04 -0.54
N THR A 97 -10.59 11.09 0.51
CA THR A 97 -9.21 10.62 0.55
C THR A 97 -8.88 10.00 1.91
N TRP A 98 -7.65 9.60 2.13
CA TRP A 98 -7.18 8.88 3.32
C TRP A 98 -7.16 9.78 4.57
N ASP A 99 -7.41 9.18 5.72
CA ASP A 99 -7.49 9.87 7.01
C ASP A 99 -6.26 10.71 7.35
N VAL A 100 -5.06 10.25 7.01
CA VAL A 100 -3.80 10.99 7.23
C VAL A 100 -3.74 12.29 6.44
N ILE A 101 -4.42 12.36 5.29
CA ILE A 101 -4.50 13.56 4.44
C ILE A 101 -5.46 14.57 5.07
N VAL A 102 -6.72 14.17 5.28
CA VAL A 102 -7.75 15.06 5.89
C VAL A 102 -7.42 15.39 7.34
N GLY A 103 -6.80 14.48 8.06
CA GLY A 103 -6.36 14.63 9.45
C GLY A 103 -5.07 15.43 9.63
N ARG A 104 -4.48 15.95 8.55
CA ARG A 104 -3.19 16.69 8.55
C ARG A 104 -2.08 15.92 9.27
N GLY A 105 -1.87 14.67 8.86
CA GLY A 105 -0.86 13.78 9.43
C GLY A 105 -1.36 12.91 10.58
N ARG A 106 -2.62 13.02 10.98
CA ARG A 106 -3.22 12.15 12.00
C ARG A 106 -3.90 10.96 11.37
N TYR A 107 -3.60 9.78 11.85
CA TYR A 107 -4.27 8.55 11.45
C TYR A 107 -5.67 8.46 12.08
N GLY A 108 -6.57 7.76 11.41
CA GLY A 108 -7.97 7.64 11.79
C GLY A 108 -8.56 6.26 11.46
N PRO A 109 -9.81 6.22 11.00
CA PRO A 109 -10.53 4.97 10.79
C PRO A 109 -10.05 4.13 9.60
N ASP A 110 -9.30 4.69 8.64
CA ASP A 110 -8.78 3.94 7.50
C ASP A 110 -7.74 2.91 7.93
N VAL A 111 -6.85 3.26 8.89
CA VAL A 111 -5.88 2.31 9.47
C VAL A 111 -6.57 1.07 10.02
N ALA A 112 -7.63 1.25 10.82
CA ALA A 112 -8.37 0.14 11.41
C ALA A 112 -9.10 -0.70 10.36
N ALA A 113 -9.52 -0.09 9.26
CA ALA A 113 -10.14 -0.78 8.14
C ALA A 113 -9.12 -1.59 7.33
N ILE A 114 -7.95 -0.99 7.05
CA ILE A 114 -6.83 -1.66 6.38
C ILE A 114 -6.34 -2.84 7.24
N ASP A 115 -6.20 -2.66 8.55
CA ASP A 115 -5.78 -3.72 9.48
C ASP A 115 -6.72 -4.94 9.41
N ARG A 116 -8.04 -4.72 9.50
CA ARG A 116 -9.03 -5.80 9.39
C ARG A 116 -9.02 -6.52 8.04
N VAL A 117 -8.84 -5.79 6.93
CA VAL A 117 -8.82 -6.44 5.61
C VAL A 117 -7.52 -7.20 5.37
N LEU A 118 -6.40 -6.73 5.90
CA LEU A 118 -5.14 -7.46 5.92
C LEU A 118 -5.26 -8.74 6.77
N GLU A 119 -5.81 -8.64 7.98
CA GLU A 119 -6.07 -9.79 8.85
C GLU A 119 -6.95 -10.84 8.15
N SER A 120 -8.06 -10.41 7.53
CA SER A 120 -8.93 -11.31 6.75
C SER A 120 -8.18 -11.97 5.59
N THR A 121 -7.30 -11.23 4.92
CA THR A 121 -6.49 -11.74 3.80
C THR A 121 -5.46 -12.76 4.29
N PHE A 122 -4.71 -12.45 5.35
CA PHE A 122 -3.69 -13.34 5.93
C PHE A 122 -4.28 -14.62 6.50
N ASN A 123 -5.49 -14.59 7.04
CA ASN A 123 -6.18 -15.78 7.54
C ASN A 123 -6.71 -16.70 6.43
N ARG A 124 -6.83 -16.19 5.19
CA ARG A 124 -7.41 -16.94 4.05
C ARG A 124 -6.37 -17.38 3.03
N TYR A 125 -5.25 -16.67 2.93
CA TYR A 125 -4.25 -16.87 1.88
C TYR A 125 -2.85 -16.99 2.46
N ALA A 126 -2.09 -17.96 1.96
CA ALA A 126 -0.67 -18.12 2.29
C ALA A 126 0.13 -16.98 1.65
N ILE A 127 0.61 -16.06 2.48
CA ILE A 127 1.38 -14.90 2.05
C ILE A 127 2.83 -15.05 2.49
N ASP A 128 3.78 -14.80 1.58
CA ASP A 128 5.20 -14.77 1.91
C ASP A 128 5.52 -13.50 2.72
N PRO A 129 5.87 -13.61 4.02
CA PRO A 129 6.15 -12.45 4.86
C PRO A 129 7.36 -11.64 4.40
N ARG A 130 8.21 -12.19 3.54
CA ARG A 130 9.35 -11.48 2.93
C ARG A 130 8.95 -10.67 1.70
N ARG A 131 7.70 -10.79 1.24
CA ARG A 131 7.19 -10.16 0.03
C ARG A 131 5.81 -9.54 0.26
N VAL A 132 5.74 -8.58 1.19
CA VAL A 132 4.54 -7.78 1.47
C VAL A 132 4.86 -6.32 1.17
N ALA A 133 4.14 -5.74 0.21
CA ALA A 133 4.33 -4.35 -0.20
C ALA A 133 3.12 -3.48 0.12
N VAL A 134 3.36 -2.19 0.35
CA VAL A 134 2.34 -1.15 0.25
C VAL A 134 2.70 -0.19 -0.88
N ALA A 135 1.74 0.06 -1.76
CA ALA A 135 1.89 0.94 -2.92
C ALA A 135 0.78 1.98 -2.96
N GLY A 136 1.00 3.08 -3.66
CA GLY A 136 -0.05 4.05 -3.89
C GLY A 136 0.35 5.18 -4.82
N PHE A 137 -0.67 5.91 -5.29
CA PHE A 137 -0.52 7.07 -6.15
C PHE A 137 -1.05 8.33 -5.47
N SER A 138 -0.36 9.48 -5.64
CA SER A 138 -0.81 10.78 -5.14
C SER A 138 -1.02 10.77 -3.61
N ASP A 139 -2.23 11.04 -3.12
CA ASP A 139 -2.59 10.91 -1.70
C ASP A 139 -2.33 9.48 -1.17
N GLY A 140 -2.64 8.46 -1.98
CA GLY A 140 -2.33 7.08 -1.66
C GLY A 140 -0.83 6.80 -1.54
N ALA A 141 0.02 7.51 -2.32
CA ALA A 141 1.47 7.40 -2.21
C ALA A 141 1.99 8.04 -0.91
N SER A 142 1.44 9.19 -0.53
CA SER A 142 1.74 9.85 0.74
C SER A 142 1.35 8.97 1.94
N TYR A 143 0.20 8.29 1.81
CA TYR A 143 -0.26 7.36 2.82
C TYR A 143 0.58 6.07 2.83
N ALA A 144 0.96 5.54 1.66
CA ALA A 144 1.83 4.36 1.55
C ALA A 144 3.20 4.58 2.20
N LEU A 145 3.83 5.74 1.96
CA LEU A 145 5.08 6.10 2.65
C LEU A 145 4.90 6.17 4.16
N SER A 146 3.85 6.87 4.61
CA SER A 146 3.60 7.07 6.04
C SER A 146 3.29 5.74 6.75
N LEU A 147 2.40 4.93 6.17
CA LEU A 147 1.97 3.64 6.72
C LEU A 147 3.08 2.60 6.63
N GLY A 148 3.79 2.55 5.48
CA GLY A 148 4.84 1.57 5.22
C GLY A 148 6.05 1.75 6.12
N ILE A 149 6.47 2.99 6.38
CA ILE A 149 7.57 3.29 7.31
C ILE A 149 7.16 3.02 8.76
N THR A 150 5.90 3.34 9.12
CA THR A 150 5.36 3.02 10.45
C THR A 150 5.29 1.50 10.70
N ASN A 151 5.09 0.70 9.65
CA ASN A 151 4.91 -0.75 9.72
C ASN A 151 5.93 -1.52 8.89
N GLY A 152 7.19 -1.11 8.85
CA GLY A 152 8.25 -1.81 8.13
C GLY A 152 8.65 -3.17 8.74
N ASN A 153 8.02 -3.57 9.84
CA ASN A 153 8.04 -4.94 10.33
C ASN A 153 7.01 -5.85 9.63
N LEU A 154 6.03 -5.28 8.94
CA LEU A 154 5.06 -5.96 8.08
C LEU A 154 5.42 -5.78 6.60
N PHE A 155 5.60 -4.53 6.18
CA PHE A 155 5.91 -4.21 4.79
C PHE A 155 7.41 -4.30 4.51
N THR A 156 7.78 -5.13 3.57
CA THR A 156 9.16 -5.24 3.08
C THR A 156 9.48 -4.21 2.01
N HIS A 157 8.45 -3.70 1.33
CA HIS A 157 8.57 -2.73 0.24
C HIS A 157 7.49 -1.65 0.33
N VAL A 158 7.87 -0.43 -0.05
CA VAL A 158 6.97 0.72 -0.22
C VAL A 158 7.15 1.28 -1.62
N LEU A 159 6.06 1.38 -2.40
CA LEU A 159 6.07 1.93 -3.75
C LEU A 159 5.21 3.20 -3.79
N ALA A 160 5.84 4.35 -3.94
CA ALA A 160 5.18 5.65 -3.88
C ALA A 160 5.27 6.38 -5.23
N PHE A 161 4.12 6.53 -5.90
CA PHE A 161 4.01 7.20 -7.19
C PHE A 161 3.47 8.61 -7.00
N SER A 162 4.27 9.63 -7.26
CA SER A 162 3.99 11.06 -7.07
C SER A 162 3.47 11.39 -5.66
N PRO A 163 4.22 11.05 -4.58
CA PRO A 163 3.82 11.39 -3.21
C PRO A 163 3.95 12.88 -2.94
N GLY A 164 3.04 13.44 -2.12
CA GLY A 164 3.09 14.84 -1.66
C GLY A 164 3.93 15.03 -0.39
N PHE A 165 3.83 14.09 0.53
CA PHE A 165 4.51 14.15 1.84
C PHE A 165 4.66 12.75 2.45
N MET A 166 5.33 12.68 3.60
CA MET A 166 5.30 11.53 4.49
C MET A 166 5.19 11.97 5.94
N THR A 167 4.43 11.23 6.75
CA THR A 167 4.26 11.50 8.18
C THR A 167 4.15 10.17 8.96
N PRO A 168 5.23 9.37 9.00
CA PRO A 168 5.22 8.16 9.81
C PRO A 168 5.13 8.53 11.28
N SER A 169 4.27 7.85 12.05
CA SER A 169 4.16 8.07 13.49
C SER A 169 5.38 7.55 14.27
N GLU A 170 6.02 6.53 13.72
CA GLU A 170 7.27 5.94 14.20
C GLU A 170 8.02 5.31 13.01
N ARG A 171 9.24 4.86 13.23
CA ARG A 171 10.00 4.11 12.23
C ARG A 171 10.24 2.69 12.75
N ARG A 172 9.76 1.70 12.00
CA ARG A 172 9.93 0.28 12.31
C ARG A 172 10.48 -0.45 11.10
N GLY A 173 11.47 -1.30 11.33
CA GLY A 173 12.11 -2.02 10.24
C GLY A 173 12.74 -1.08 9.20
N THR A 174 13.17 -1.64 8.09
CA THR A 174 13.81 -0.91 6.99
C THR A 174 13.25 -1.40 5.65
N PRO A 175 11.97 -1.12 5.35
CA PRO A 175 11.43 -1.49 4.04
C PRO A 175 12.24 -0.82 2.93
N ARG A 176 12.39 -1.52 1.81
CA ARG A 176 12.94 -0.94 0.59
C ARG A 176 11.92 0.00 -0.02
N VAL A 177 12.34 1.15 -0.54
CA VAL A 177 11.42 2.21 -0.99
C VAL A 177 11.64 2.52 -2.46
N PHE A 178 10.59 2.43 -3.26
CA PHE A 178 10.55 2.94 -4.63
C PHE A 178 9.76 4.26 -4.63
N VAL A 179 10.33 5.32 -5.20
CA VAL A 179 9.63 6.60 -5.41
C VAL A 179 9.72 6.97 -6.87
N SER A 180 8.60 7.37 -7.48
CA SER A 180 8.63 8.03 -8.78
C SER A 180 7.88 9.35 -8.78
N HIS A 181 8.29 10.27 -9.66
CA HIS A 181 7.65 11.58 -9.76
C HIS A 181 7.84 12.22 -11.13
N GLY A 182 6.80 12.85 -11.67
CA GLY A 182 6.88 13.61 -12.90
C GLY A 182 7.56 14.96 -12.71
N THR A 183 8.52 15.30 -13.58
CA THR A 183 9.27 16.57 -13.49
C THR A 183 8.42 17.80 -13.76
N ARG A 184 7.24 17.61 -14.43
CA ARG A 184 6.25 18.65 -14.71
C ARG A 184 4.94 18.43 -13.97
N ASP A 185 5.01 17.85 -12.77
CA ASP A 185 3.83 17.66 -11.92
C ASP A 185 3.35 19.01 -11.37
N GLU A 186 2.19 19.47 -11.85
CA GLU A 186 1.57 20.73 -11.43
C GLU A 186 0.64 20.56 -10.24
N VAL A 187 0.23 19.32 -9.91
CA VAL A 187 -0.61 19.01 -8.75
C VAL A 187 0.22 18.94 -7.48
N LEU A 188 1.29 18.17 -7.52
CA LEU A 188 2.26 17.99 -6.44
C LEU A 188 3.67 18.32 -6.96
N PRO A 189 4.09 19.60 -6.99
CA PRO A 189 5.37 19.99 -7.57
C PRO A 189 6.56 19.22 -6.97
N ILE A 190 7.33 18.54 -7.82
CA ILE A 190 8.39 17.61 -7.45
C ILE A 190 9.41 18.19 -6.48
N ASP A 191 9.76 19.49 -6.64
CA ASP A 191 10.73 20.21 -5.77
C ASP A 191 10.23 20.36 -4.34
N ARG A 192 8.92 20.37 -4.13
CA ARG A 192 8.30 20.47 -2.81
C ARG A 192 7.98 19.11 -2.21
N CYS A 193 8.00 18.07 -3.02
CA CYS A 193 7.56 16.72 -2.70
C CYS A 193 8.74 15.72 -2.75
N SER A 194 8.87 14.90 -3.77
CA SER A 194 9.82 13.79 -3.82
C SER A 194 11.29 14.24 -3.67
N ARG A 195 11.69 15.36 -4.25
CA ARG A 195 13.05 15.90 -4.09
C ARG A 195 13.39 16.34 -2.65
N ARG A 196 12.37 16.44 -1.77
CA ARG A 196 12.56 16.63 -0.32
C ARG A 196 12.41 15.34 0.47
N ILE A 197 11.50 14.47 0.06
CA ILE A 197 11.22 13.19 0.72
C ILE A 197 12.41 12.24 0.57
N VAL A 198 12.91 12.05 -0.65
CA VAL A 198 13.98 11.09 -0.96
C VAL A 198 15.23 11.33 -0.12
N PRO A 199 15.82 12.54 -0.07
CA PRO A 199 16.99 12.78 0.78
C PRO A 199 16.75 12.58 2.29
N GLN A 200 15.50 12.73 2.76
CA GLN A 200 15.16 12.44 4.16
C GLN A 200 15.19 10.94 4.45
N LEU A 201 14.69 10.14 3.52
CA LEU A 201 14.70 8.69 3.63
C LEU A 201 16.12 8.13 3.50
N GLU A 202 16.93 8.64 2.57
CA GLU A 202 18.35 8.27 2.42
C GLU A 202 19.15 8.54 3.68
N ARG A 203 19.02 9.75 4.26
CA ARG A 203 19.66 10.10 5.54
C ARG A 203 19.17 9.23 6.70
N ALA A 204 17.96 8.68 6.60
CA ALA A 204 17.42 7.77 7.59
C ALA A 204 17.85 6.30 7.37
N GLY A 205 18.66 6.03 6.34
CA GLY A 205 19.26 4.72 6.06
C GLY A 205 18.35 3.75 5.28
N TYR A 206 17.32 4.24 4.59
CA TYR A 206 16.48 3.39 3.75
C TYR A 206 17.16 3.10 2.40
N ASP A 207 17.00 1.87 1.87
CA ASP A 207 17.35 1.51 0.50
C ASP A 207 16.29 2.09 -0.45
N ILE A 208 16.69 3.07 -1.28
CA ILE A 208 15.77 3.82 -2.13
C ILE A 208 16.10 3.67 -3.60
N ARG A 209 15.08 3.36 -4.39
CA ARG A 209 15.08 3.49 -5.83
C ARG A 209 14.24 4.69 -6.24
N TYR A 210 14.87 5.75 -6.73
CA TYR A 210 14.19 6.98 -7.14
C TYR A 210 14.18 7.13 -8.66
N ARG A 211 12.99 7.39 -9.23
CA ARG A 211 12.76 7.55 -10.66
C ARG A 211 12.01 8.85 -10.95
N GLU A 212 12.71 9.86 -11.45
CA GLU A 212 12.07 11.00 -12.12
C GLU A 212 11.74 10.66 -13.56
N PHE A 213 10.61 11.15 -14.07
CA PHE A 213 10.23 10.98 -15.47
C PHE A 213 9.71 12.28 -16.06
N GLU A 214 9.86 12.46 -17.38
CA GLU A 214 9.26 13.59 -18.08
C GLU A 214 7.75 13.40 -18.18
N GLY A 215 6.98 14.17 -17.38
CA GLY A 215 5.53 14.08 -17.36
C GLY A 215 4.93 14.85 -16.20
N GLY A 216 3.60 14.89 -16.17
CA GLY A 216 2.80 15.50 -15.12
C GLY A 216 2.48 14.53 -13.99
N HIS A 217 1.32 14.77 -13.32
CA HIS A 217 0.82 13.97 -12.20
C HIS A 217 0.23 12.64 -12.68
N ALA A 218 1.05 11.61 -12.82
CA ALA A 218 0.65 10.33 -13.40
C ALA A 218 1.52 9.16 -12.91
N VAL A 219 1.11 7.96 -13.25
CA VAL A 219 1.92 6.73 -13.16
C VAL A 219 2.10 6.18 -14.58
N PRO A 220 3.22 6.48 -15.26
CA PRO A 220 3.49 5.94 -16.59
C PRO A 220 3.59 4.40 -16.56
N PRO A 221 3.12 3.71 -17.61
CA PRO A 221 3.11 2.24 -17.66
C PRO A 221 4.49 1.59 -17.52
N ASP A 222 5.55 2.22 -18.04
CA ASP A 222 6.93 1.76 -17.91
C ASP A 222 7.43 1.89 -16.47
N VAL A 223 7.11 2.99 -15.77
CA VAL A 223 7.44 3.22 -14.36
C VAL A 223 6.69 2.22 -13.46
N ALA A 224 5.40 2.00 -13.72
CA ALA A 224 4.62 1.00 -12.99
C ALA A 224 5.24 -0.40 -13.15
N ARG A 225 5.57 -0.78 -14.37
CA ARG A 225 6.19 -2.08 -14.69
C ARG A 225 7.56 -2.23 -14.03
N GLU A 226 8.38 -1.17 -14.03
CA GLU A 226 9.67 -1.15 -13.34
C GLU A 226 9.51 -1.39 -11.83
N ALA A 227 8.60 -0.67 -11.18
CA ALA A 227 8.34 -0.77 -9.75
C ALA A 227 7.80 -2.16 -9.37
N MET A 228 6.85 -2.70 -10.15
CA MET A 228 6.27 -4.03 -9.93
C MET A 228 7.31 -5.13 -10.12
N GLY A 229 8.13 -5.05 -11.19
CA GLY A 229 9.22 -5.98 -11.44
C GLY A 229 10.30 -5.94 -10.36
N TRP A 230 10.59 -4.75 -9.84
CA TRP A 230 11.53 -4.59 -8.72
C TRP A 230 11.02 -5.25 -7.44
N PHE A 231 9.74 -5.11 -7.11
CA PHE A 231 9.13 -5.79 -5.97
C PHE A 231 9.06 -7.31 -6.17
N ALA A 232 8.73 -7.77 -7.37
CA ALA A 232 8.58 -9.20 -7.68
C ALA A 232 9.91 -9.94 -7.76
N ALA A 233 11.04 -9.24 -7.93
CA ALA A 233 12.36 -9.86 -8.01
C ALA A 233 12.69 -10.64 -6.72
N PRO A 234 13.30 -11.83 -6.81
CA PRO A 234 13.80 -12.55 -5.64
C PRO A 234 14.77 -11.67 -4.83
N VAL A 235 14.65 -11.72 -3.50
CA VAL A 235 15.57 -11.06 -2.56
C VAL A 235 16.79 -11.96 -2.36
#